data_d551bc5275f95c83cbf672aed466b664
#
_entry.id   d551bc5275f95c83cbf672aed466b664
#
_cell.length_a   1.000
_cell.length_b   1.000
_cell.length_c   1.000
_cell.angle_alpha   90.00
_cell.angle_beta   90.00
_cell.angle_gamma   90.00
#
_symmetry.space_group_name_H-M   'P 1'
#
loop_
_entity.id
_entity.type
_entity.pdbx_description
1 polymer ?
#
loop_
_entity_poly.entity_id
_entity_poly.type
_entity_poly.pdbx_seq_one_letter_code
_entity_poly.pdbx_strand_id
1 'polypeptide(L)'
;MIEHFNGIIYLIIFVIHFLIYAVYAYRCIVTTKYFLDKYGVDHSAAIMTRFFGSMFLGSIIMAIYIIFIRPMIHGDIGLENPWAFFNLIFLQNLSAFIVAFYSIKISKLGINDKTSIDGVIVPGILTLLSAILCYGLADKM
;
A
#
# COMPACT_ATOMS: atom_id res chain seq x y z
N MET A 1 20.06 10.34 2.70
CA MET A 1 18.90 9.42 2.63
C MET A 1 18.46 8.90 4.00
N ILE A 2 19.34 8.25 4.80
CA ILE A 2 18.97 7.69 6.13
C ILE A 2 18.46 8.79 7.07
N GLU A 3 19.13 9.93 7.10
CA GLU A 3 18.75 11.09 7.92
C GLU A 3 17.39 11.68 7.52
N HIS A 4 17.03 11.60 6.23
CA HIS A 4 15.72 12.07 5.76
C HIS A 4 14.57 11.21 6.29
N PHE A 5 14.86 9.97 6.67
CA PHE A 5 13.87 9.03 7.26
C PHE A 5 14.00 8.93 8.79
N ASN A 6 14.65 9.85 9.47
CA ASN A 6 14.87 9.78 10.93
C ASN A 6 15.51 8.46 11.38
N GLY A 7 16.30 7.85 10.50
CA GLY A 7 17.06 6.65 10.77
C GLY A 7 16.74 5.47 9.86
N ILE A 8 17.62 4.48 9.94
CA ILE A 8 17.56 3.29 9.07
C ILE A 8 16.28 2.46 9.25
N ILE A 9 15.70 2.46 10.45
CA ILE A 9 14.51 1.66 10.76
C ILE A 9 13.32 2.13 9.93
N TYR A 10 13.06 3.43 9.88
CA TYR A 10 11.94 3.99 9.10
C TYR A 10 12.16 3.83 7.59
N LEU A 11 13.41 3.91 7.12
CA LEU A 11 13.74 3.60 5.72
C LEU A 11 13.43 2.14 5.37
N ILE A 12 13.79 1.18 6.25
CA ILE A 12 13.47 -0.23 6.04
C ILE A 12 11.96 -0.45 6.02
N ILE A 13 11.22 0.14 6.97
CA ILE A 13 9.75 0.03 7.02
C ILE A 13 9.12 0.59 5.73
N PHE A 14 9.61 1.73 5.24
CA PHE A 14 9.18 2.32 3.98
C PHE A 14 9.41 1.35 2.80
N VAL A 15 10.61 0.81 2.67
CA VAL A 15 10.94 -0.13 1.59
C VAL A 15 10.04 -1.37 1.64
N ILE A 16 9.87 -1.98 2.81
CA ILE A 16 9.01 -3.16 2.98
C ILE A 16 7.57 -2.84 2.60
N HIS A 17 7.04 -1.70 3.07
CA HIS A 17 5.68 -1.28 2.78
C HIS A 17 5.44 -1.17 1.26
N PHE A 18 6.31 -0.46 0.54
CA PHE A 18 6.14 -0.26 -0.90
C PHE A 18 6.51 -1.49 -1.75
N LEU A 19 7.34 -2.42 -1.24
CA LEU A 19 7.52 -3.73 -1.87
C LEU A 19 6.23 -4.56 -1.81
N ILE A 20 5.49 -4.52 -0.70
CA ILE A 20 4.17 -5.18 -0.61
C ILE A 20 3.21 -4.56 -1.62
N TYR A 21 3.18 -3.23 -1.75
CA TYR A 21 2.38 -2.54 -2.77
C TYR A 21 2.77 -2.99 -4.19
N ALA A 22 4.08 -3.12 -4.48
CA ALA A 22 4.56 -3.58 -5.79
C ALA A 22 4.08 -5.00 -6.12
N VAL A 23 4.10 -5.91 -5.14
CA VAL A 23 3.56 -7.27 -5.30
C VAL A 23 2.06 -7.23 -5.61
N TYR A 24 1.29 -6.39 -4.92
CA TYR A 24 -0.15 -6.26 -5.19
C TYR A 24 -0.44 -5.61 -6.54
N ALA A 25 0.28 -4.54 -6.91
CA ALA A 25 0.15 -3.94 -8.24
C ALA A 25 0.43 -4.98 -9.33
N TYR A 26 1.53 -5.73 -9.22
CA TYR A 26 1.86 -6.79 -10.17
C TYR A 26 0.77 -7.86 -10.25
N ARG A 27 0.29 -8.35 -9.11
CA ARG A 27 -0.76 -9.37 -9.05
C ARG A 27 -2.08 -8.89 -9.65
N CYS A 28 -2.48 -7.67 -9.34
CA CYS A 28 -3.74 -7.11 -9.85
C CYS A 28 -3.66 -6.76 -11.34
N ILE A 29 -2.52 -6.28 -11.84
CA ILE A 29 -2.39 -5.77 -13.22
C ILE A 29 -1.92 -6.86 -14.19
N VAL A 30 -0.85 -7.59 -13.81
CA VAL A 30 -0.18 -8.54 -14.70
C VAL A 30 -0.73 -9.95 -14.54
N THR A 31 -0.78 -10.46 -13.30
CA THR A 31 -1.26 -11.81 -13.01
C THR A 31 -2.70 -11.81 -12.49
N THR A 32 -3.54 -10.96 -13.06
CA THR A 32 -4.93 -10.72 -12.64
C THR A 32 -5.73 -12.01 -12.52
N LYS A 33 -5.62 -12.91 -13.50
CA LYS A 33 -6.35 -14.19 -13.48
C LYS A 33 -6.01 -15.00 -12.23
N TYR A 34 -4.70 -15.18 -11.95
CA TYR A 34 -4.26 -15.91 -10.77
C TYR A 34 -4.73 -15.26 -9.47
N PHE A 35 -4.74 -13.92 -9.43
CA PHE A 35 -5.24 -13.18 -8.28
C PHE A 35 -6.73 -13.44 -8.04
N LEU A 36 -7.57 -13.38 -9.09
CA LEU A 36 -8.99 -13.64 -8.99
C LEU A 36 -9.28 -15.08 -8.57
N ASP A 37 -8.58 -16.06 -9.17
CA ASP A 37 -8.71 -17.49 -8.82
C ASP A 37 -8.39 -17.74 -7.34
N LYS A 38 -7.32 -17.09 -6.82
CA LYS A 38 -6.93 -17.20 -5.41
C LYS A 38 -8.03 -16.74 -4.45
N TYR A 39 -8.77 -15.70 -4.81
CA TYR A 39 -9.83 -15.13 -3.96
C TYR A 39 -11.24 -15.67 -4.32
N GLY A 40 -11.34 -16.58 -5.27
CA GLY A 40 -12.60 -17.14 -5.71
C GLY A 40 -13.52 -16.12 -6.37
N VAL A 41 -12.94 -15.11 -7.05
CA VAL A 41 -13.66 -14.03 -7.72
C VAL A 41 -13.81 -14.35 -9.21
N ASP A 42 -14.98 -14.06 -9.79
CA ASP A 42 -15.24 -14.26 -11.21
C ASP A 42 -14.33 -13.38 -12.09
N HIS A 43 -13.91 -13.92 -13.24
CA HIS A 43 -12.99 -13.23 -14.15
C HIS A 43 -13.58 -11.96 -14.79
N SER A 44 -14.90 -11.77 -14.76
CA SER A 44 -15.55 -10.53 -15.19
C SER A 44 -15.09 -9.31 -14.36
N ALA A 45 -14.59 -9.54 -13.14
CA ALA A 45 -14.03 -8.50 -12.28
C ALA A 45 -12.61 -8.05 -12.69
N ALA A 46 -12.01 -8.60 -13.76
CA ALA A 46 -10.62 -8.33 -14.13
C ALA A 46 -10.34 -6.85 -14.39
N ILE A 47 -11.27 -6.13 -15.02
CA ILE A 47 -11.11 -4.69 -15.28
C ILE A 47 -11.04 -3.91 -13.98
N MET A 48 -11.96 -4.16 -13.04
CA MET A 48 -11.98 -3.50 -11.74
C MET A 48 -10.75 -3.84 -10.90
N THR A 49 -10.29 -5.09 -10.97
CA THR A 49 -9.08 -5.54 -10.27
C THR A 49 -7.84 -4.82 -10.79
N ARG A 50 -7.71 -4.65 -12.12
CA ARG A 50 -6.61 -3.89 -12.72
C ARG A 50 -6.67 -2.41 -12.36
N PHE A 51 -7.88 -1.81 -12.36
CA PHE A 51 -8.07 -0.45 -11.91
C PHE A 51 -7.64 -0.27 -10.44
N PHE A 52 -8.01 -1.19 -9.56
CA PHE A 52 -7.55 -1.20 -8.19
C PHE A 52 -6.01 -1.34 -8.10
N GLY A 53 -5.42 -2.21 -8.90
CA GLY A 53 -3.96 -2.35 -9.00
C GLY A 53 -3.23 -1.07 -9.43
N SER A 54 -3.87 -0.24 -10.28
CA SER A 54 -3.28 1.03 -10.72
C SER A 54 -3.15 2.06 -9.59
N MET A 55 -3.98 2.00 -8.55
CA MET A 55 -3.86 2.86 -7.37
C MET A 55 -2.59 2.52 -6.57
N PHE A 56 -2.26 1.25 -6.43
CA PHE A 56 -0.98 0.83 -5.84
C PHE A 56 0.21 1.29 -6.68
N LEU A 57 0.10 1.15 -8.01
CA LEU A 57 1.16 1.60 -8.93
C LEU A 57 1.41 3.11 -8.81
N GLY A 58 0.37 3.93 -8.71
CA GLY A 58 0.49 5.37 -8.49
C GLY A 58 1.24 5.70 -7.20
N SER A 59 0.93 4.99 -6.11
CA SER A 59 1.61 5.16 -4.82
C SER A 59 3.08 4.73 -4.89
N ILE A 60 3.42 3.69 -5.66
CA ILE A 60 4.80 3.24 -5.89
C ILE A 60 5.59 4.29 -6.68
N ILE A 61 4.99 4.84 -7.73
CA ILE A 61 5.61 5.90 -8.54
C ILE A 61 5.92 7.11 -7.64
N MET A 62 5.00 7.49 -6.75
CA MET A 62 5.23 8.58 -5.80
C MET A 62 6.35 8.24 -4.80
N ALA A 63 6.42 7.02 -4.32
CA ALA A 63 7.50 6.56 -3.44
C ALA A 63 8.88 6.62 -4.13
N ILE A 64 8.95 6.19 -5.40
CA ILE A 64 10.17 6.30 -6.22
C ILE A 64 10.55 7.77 -6.43
N TYR A 65 9.57 8.63 -6.73
CA TYR A 65 9.79 10.06 -6.86
C TYR A 65 10.40 10.67 -5.58
N ILE A 66 9.84 10.36 -4.42
CA ILE A 66 10.31 10.87 -3.12
C ILE A 66 11.76 10.44 -2.85
N ILE A 67 12.11 9.17 -3.14
CA ILE A 67 13.46 8.65 -2.80
C ILE A 67 14.52 9.10 -3.81
N PHE A 68 14.22 9.02 -5.10
CA PHE A 68 15.24 9.14 -6.14
C PHE A 68 15.17 10.45 -6.92
N ILE A 69 13.97 10.86 -7.33
CA ILE A 69 13.83 11.97 -8.27
C ILE A 69 13.89 13.31 -7.55
N ARG A 70 13.18 13.43 -6.44
CA ARG A 70 13.12 14.69 -5.69
C ARG A 70 14.48 15.19 -5.19
N PRO A 71 15.35 14.35 -4.58
CA PRO A 71 16.70 14.78 -4.18
C PRO A 71 17.57 15.20 -5.37
N MET A 72 17.38 14.61 -6.54
CA MET A 72 18.13 14.98 -7.76
C MET A 72 17.72 16.34 -8.32
N ILE A 73 16.43 16.71 -8.20
CA ILE A 73 15.89 17.96 -8.78
C ILE A 73 16.05 19.13 -7.82
N HIS A 74 15.83 18.92 -6.55
CA HIS A 74 15.77 19.98 -5.53
C HIS A 74 16.99 20.01 -4.58
N GLY A 75 17.99 19.17 -4.81
CA GLY A 75 19.14 19.04 -3.90
C GLY A 75 18.74 18.42 -2.56
N ASP A 76 19.59 18.61 -1.54
CA ASP A 76 19.38 18.09 -0.17
C ASP A 76 18.27 18.84 0.61
N ILE A 77 17.35 19.49 -0.08
CA ILE A 77 16.12 19.97 0.55
C ILE A 77 15.40 18.73 1.02
N GLY A 78 15.43 18.50 2.33
CA GLY A 78 14.90 17.29 2.97
C GLY A 78 13.49 16.93 2.52
N LEU A 79 12.96 15.82 3.01
CA LEU A 79 11.60 15.38 2.75
C LEU A 79 10.57 16.41 3.25
N GLU A 80 10.65 17.67 2.79
CA GLU A 80 9.63 18.66 3.08
C GLU A 80 8.31 18.19 2.53
N ASN A 81 7.36 17.95 3.42
CA ASN A 81 5.97 17.52 3.15
C ASN A 81 5.70 16.09 2.64
N PRO A 82 6.48 15.03 2.91
CA PRO A 82 6.00 13.68 2.61
C PRO A 82 4.96 13.20 3.64
N TRP A 83 4.82 13.88 4.77
CA TRP A 83 3.88 13.54 5.82
C TRP A 83 2.44 13.45 5.32
N ALA A 84 1.99 14.37 4.47
CA ALA A 84 0.68 14.32 3.85
C ALA A 84 0.50 13.05 3.00
N PHE A 85 1.51 12.64 2.24
CA PHE A 85 1.49 11.40 1.47
C PHE A 85 1.40 10.17 2.38
N PHE A 86 2.19 10.10 3.45
CA PHE A 86 2.16 8.97 4.38
C PHE A 86 0.84 8.89 5.13
N ASN A 87 0.23 10.02 5.51
CA ASN A 87 -1.11 10.02 6.11
C ASN A 87 -2.17 9.53 5.14
N LEU A 88 -2.12 9.94 3.87
CA LEU A 88 -3.03 9.43 2.85
C LEU A 88 -2.89 7.91 2.71
N ILE A 89 -1.66 7.40 2.62
CA ILE A 89 -1.38 5.97 2.54
C ILE A 89 -1.88 5.23 3.80
N PHE A 90 -1.68 5.79 4.99
CA PHE A 90 -2.20 5.23 6.23
C PHE A 90 -3.73 5.14 6.21
N LEU A 91 -4.43 6.21 5.84
CA LEU A 91 -5.89 6.23 5.78
C LEU A 91 -6.43 5.27 4.72
N GLN A 92 -5.77 5.14 3.58
CA GLN A 92 -6.13 4.15 2.54
C GLN A 92 -6.00 2.72 3.07
N ASN A 93 -4.89 2.39 3.74
CA ASN A 93 -4.67 1.07 4.31
C ASN A 93 -5.66 0.76 5.43
N LEU A 94 -5.89 1.72 6.32
CA LEU A 94 -6.87 1.58 7.41
C LEU A 94 -8.28 1.34 6.86
N SER A 95 -8.69 2.11 5.86
CA SER A 95 -9.99 1.95 5.20
C SER A 95 -10.10 0.58 4.53
N ALA A 96 -9.05 0.14 3.82
CA ALA A 96 -9.00 -1.18 3.19
C ALA A 96 -9.09 -2.30 4.23
N PHE A 97 -8.40 -2.17 5.37
CA PHE A 97 -8.47 -3.13 6.48
C PHE A 97 -9.88 -3.21 7.06
N ILE A 98 -10.50 -2.06 7.36
CA ILE A 98 -11.86 -2.00 7.93
C ILE A 98 -12.87 -2.64 6.97
N VAL A 99 -12.82 -2.27 5.68
CA VAL A 99 -13.75 -2.80 4.66
C VAL A 99 -13.53 -4.30 4.45
N ALA A 100 -12.28 -4.76 4.40
CA ALA A 100 -11.98 -6.18 4.27
C ALA A 100 -12.46 -6.99 5.48
N PHE A 101 -12.24 -6.48 6.70
CA PHE A 101 -12.74 -7.08 7.93
C PHE A 101 -14.27 -7.16 7.94
N TYR A 102 -14.94 -6.05 7.61
CA TYR A 102 -16.40 -6.00 7.49
C TYR A 102 -16.91 -7.03 6.47
N SER A 103 -16.29 -7.09 5.29
CA SER A 103 -16.69 -7.99 4.21
C SER A 103 -16.58 -9.47 4.63
N ILE A 104 -15.47 -9.86 5.28
CA ILE A 104 -15.22 -11.26 5.64
C ILE A 104 -15.98 -11.68 6.91
N LYS A 105 -16.09 -10.80 7.92
CA LYS A 105 -16.65 -11.17 9.22
C LYS A 105 -18.12 -10.85 9.39
N ILE A 106 -18.61 -9.78 8.74
CA ILE A 106 -19.96 -9.25 8.98
C ILE A 106 -20.87 -9.48 7.77
N SER A 107 -20.54 -8.87 6.62
CA SER A 107 -21.39 -8.91 5.44
C SER A 107 -21.47 -10.30 4.81
N LYS A 108 -20.30 -10.96 4.67
CA LYS A 108 -20.12 -12.26 3.97
C LYS A 108 -20.57 -12.25 2.50
N LEU A 109 -20.97 -11.10 1.96
CA LEU A 109 -21.38 -10.98 0.56
C LEU A 109 -20.16 -11.19 -0.36
N GLY A 110 -20.28 -12.13 -1.30
CA GLY A 110 -19.19 -12.50 -2.22
C GLY A 110 -18.10 -13.36 -1.59
N ILE A 111 -18.25 -13.79 -0.34
CA ILE A 111 -17.33 -14.69 0.35
C ILE A 111 -17.72 -16.15 0.06
N ASN A 112 -16.74 -16.96 -0.27
CA ASN A 112 -16.89 -18.40 -0.49
C ASN A 112 -15.69 -19.16 0.15
N ASP A 113 -15.73 -20.49 0.11
CA ASP A 113 -14.72 -21.36 0.72
C ASP A 113 -13.29 -21.15 0.19
N LYS A 114 -13.14 -20.52 -0.99
CA LYS A 114 -11.84 -20.20 -1.60
C LYS A 114 -11.33 -18.82 -1.19
N THR A 115 -12.15 -17.99 -0.56
CA THR A 115 -11.78 -16.62 -0.19
C THR A 115 -10.66 -16.63 0.85
N SER A 116 -9.47 -16.13 0.47
CA SER A 116 -8.32 -16.10 1.34
C SER A 116 -8.44 -15.02 2.42
N ILE A 117 -8.08 -15.37 3.66
CA ILE A 117 -7.99 -14.43 4.79
C ILE A 117 -6.90 -13.37 4.60
N ASP A 118 -5.97 -13.59 3.67
CA ASP A 118 -4.92 -12.61 3.32
C ASP A 118 -5.51 -11.24 2.98
N GLY A 119 -6.74 -11.22 2.45
CA GLY A 119 -7.48 -9.99 2.16
C GLY A 119 -7.71 -9.08 3.37
N VAL A 120 -7.64 -9.62 4.60
CA VAL A 120 -7.69 -8.85 5.86
C VAL A 120 -6.30 -8.66 6.45
N ILE A 121 -5.50 -9.72 6.47
CA ILE A 121 -4.18 -9.72 7.13
C ILE A 121 -3.25 -8.68 6.49
N VAL A 122 -3.17 -8.65 5.16
CA VAL A 122 -2.22 -7.78 4.47
C VAL A 122 -2.57 -6.30 4.61
N PRO A 123 -3.82 -5.83 4.41
CA PRO A 123 -4.19 -4.46 4.75
C PRO A 123 -3.94 -4.10 6.21
N GLY A 124 -4.12 -5.04 7.15
CA GLY A 124 -3.79 -4.84 8.56
C GLY A 124 -2.29 -4.58 8.79
N ILE A 125 -1.42 -5.39 8.19
CA ILE A 125 0.04 -5.19 8.24
C ILE A 125 0.42 -3.84 7.61
N LEU A 126 -0.12 -3.52 6.44
CA LEU A 126 0.15 -2.26 5.75
C LEU A 126 -0.32 -1.05 6.57
N THR A 127 -1.45 -1.16 7.27
CA THR A 127 -1.93 -0.13 8.20
C THR A 127 -0.92 0.11 9.32
N LEU A 128 -0.40 -0.95 9.94
CA LEU A 128 0.62 -0.83 11.01
C LEU A 128 1.91 -0.19 10.48
N LEU A 129 2.43 -0.67 9.35
CA LEU A 129 3.65 -0.11 8.75
C LEU A 129 3.50 1.36 8.40
N SER A 130 2.38 1.76 7.80
CA SER A 130 2.13 3.16 7.45
C SER A 130 1.86 4.03 8.68
N ALA A 131 1.24 3.52 9.75
CA ALA A 131 1.10 4.23 11.02
C ALA A 131 2.47 4.55 11.64
N ILE A 132 3.41 3.58 11.62
CA ILE A 132 4.78 3.79 12.11
C ILE A 132 5.50 4.86 11.28
N LEU A 133 5.31 4.87 9.96
CA LEU A 133 5.88 5.91 9.09
C LEU A 133 5.28 7.29 9.38
N CYS A 134 3.96 7.40 9.57
CA CYS A 134 3.32 8.67 9.95
C CYS A 134 3.86 9.20 11.27
N TYR A 135 4.01 8.34 12.27
CA TYR A 135 4.55 8.73 13.57
C TYR A 135 6.03 9.11 13.49
N GLY A 136 6.85 8.27 12.85
CA GLY A 136 8.30 8.45 12.79
C GLY A 136 8.78 9.58 11.89
N LEU A 137 7.90 10.09 11.00
CA LEU A 137 8.20 11.18 10.07
C LEU A 137 7.33 12.42 10.33
N ALA A 138 6.66 12.49 11.49
CA ALA A 138 5.77 13.60 11.84
C ALA A 138 6.51 14.95 11.98
N ASP A 139 7.80 14.93 12.26
CA ASP A 139 8.67 16.10 12.35
C ASP A 139 9.11 16.65 10.97
N LYS A 140 8.78 15.94 9.88
CA LYS A 140 9.08 16.34 8.49
C LYS A 140 7.91 17.09 7.83
N MET A 141 7.04 17.71 8.64
CA MET A 141 5.92 18.53 8.17
C MET A 141 6.38 19.85 7.54
#